data_44c83842d436ec8238afc780e998e502
#
_entry.id   44c83842d436ec8238afc780e998e502
#
_cell.length_a   1.000
_cell.length_b   1.000
_cell.length_c   1.000
_cell.angle_alpha   90.00
_cell.angle_beta   90.00
_cell.angle_gamma   90.00
#
_symmetry.space_group_name_H-M   'P 1'
#
loop_
_entity.id
_entity.type
_entity.pdbx_description
1 polymer ?
#
loop_
_entity_poly.entity_id
_entity_poly.type
_entity_poly.pdbx_seq_one_letter_code
_entity_poly.pdbx_strand_id
1 'polypeptide(L)'
;MMTPKKANRFTFFLLLYMAVLPFALFFVVNLLGYSQTPKWFTQAITLFQDFIAFVIPVCVFLFFSKQKITDLVPHERIDFKNVIYIVGLAILVMPLMNILGVIASIFVNTSVSNEIVNDINELSFSLGLISLAVLPAICEEVVFRGIVMTGYKKVSP
;
A
#
# COMPACT_ATOMS: atom_id res chain seq x y z
N MET A 1 -6.84 -5.14 23.88
CA MET A 1 -8.07 -5.20 23.13
C MET A 1 -8.18 -3.98 22.25
N MET A 2 -8.50 -4.16 20.97
CA MET A 2 -8.65 -3.06 20.01
C MET A 2 -9.91 -2.26 20.31
N THR A 3 -9.82 -0.94 20.27
CA THR A 3 -10.95 -0.02 20.52
C THR A 3 -11.07 0.96 19.34
N PRO A 4 -12.25 1.52 19.05
CA PRO A 4 -12.44 2.50 17.99
C PRO A 4 -11.51 3.71 18.11
N LYS A 5 -11.27 4.16 19.36
CA LYS A 5 -10.35 5.26 19.65
C LYS A 5 -8.91 4.96 19.19
N LYS A 6 -8.45 3.72 19.41
CA LYS A 6 -7.12 3.28 18.98
C LYS A 6 -7.06 3.14 17.45
N ALA A 7 -8.11 2.61 16.81
CA ALA A 7 -8.22 2.50 15.37
C ALA A 7 -8.17 3.88 14.70
N ASN A 8 -8.98 4.85 15.18
CA ASN A 8 -8.97 6.22 14.66
C ASN A 8 -7.62 6.90 14.79
N ARG A 9 -6.97 6.75 15.96
CA ARG A 9 -5.63 7.31 16.18
C ARG A 9 -4.62 6.69 15.20
N PHE A 10 -4.67 5.37 15.02
CA PHE A 10 -3.80 4.68 14.06
C PHE A 10 -4.04 5.16 12.64
N THR A 11 -5.31 5.22 12.18
CA THR A 11 -5.66 5.69 10.85
C THR A 11 -5.20 7.13 10.61
N PHE A 12 -5.37 8.02 11.60
CA PHE A 12 -4.88 9.40 11.51
C PHE A 12 -3.36 9.46 11.35
N PHE A 13 -2.61 8.73 12.18
CA PHE A 13 -1.15 8.66 12.06
C PHE A 13 -0.70 8.02 10.75
N LEU A 14 -1.39 6.99 10.27
CA LEU A 14 -1.10 6.36 8.99
C LEU A 14 -1.27 7.35 7.84
N LEU A 15 -2.38 8.07 7.79
CA LEU A 15 -2.63 9.09 6.76
C LEU A 15 -1.59 10.22 6.82
N LEU A 16 -1.26 10.70 8.00
CA LEU A 16 -0.22 11.73 8.18
C LEU A 16 1.14 11.22 7.70
N TYR A 17 1.50 9.99 8.08
CA TYR A 17 2.75 9.36 7.67
C TYR A 17 2.81 9.18 6.15
N MET A 18 1.75 8.68 5.52
CA MET A 18 1.67 8.54 4.06
C MET A 18 1.74 9.88 3.33
N ALA A 19 1.19 10.95 3.91
CA ALA A 19 1.31 12.29 3.33
C ALA A 19 2.75 12.83 3.41
N VAL A 20 3.48 12.52 4.48
CA VAL A 20 4.86 13.03 4.71
C VAL A 20 5.91 12.16 4.01
N LEU A 21 5.69 10.85 3.89
CA LEU A 21 6.67 9.89 3.36
C LEU A 21 7.23 10.26 1.98
N PRO A 22 6.42 10.64 0.97
CA PRO A 22 6.94 11.02 -0.35
C PRO A 22 7.88 12.21 -0.30
N PHE A 23 7.56 13.22 0.54
CA PHE A 23 8.42 14.39 0.72
C PHE A 23 9.74 14.02 1.40
N ALA A 24 9.70 13.15 2.40
CA ALA A 24 10.89 12.66 3.08
C ALA A 24 11.79 11.86 2.13
N LEU A 25 11.23 10.96 1.32
CA LEU A 25 11.96 10.21 0.31
C LEU A 25 12.56 11.13 -0.75
N PHE A 26 11.77 12.08 -1.26
CA PHE A 26 12.25 13.08 -2.21
C PHE A 26 13.43 13.88 -1.65
N PHE A 27 13.34 14.31 -0.39
CA PHE A 27 14.41 15.05 0.28
C PHE A 27 15.68 14.21 0.43
N VAL A 28 15.55 12.93 0.84
CA VAL A 28 16.69 11.99 0.95
C VAL A 28 17.37 11.77 -0.39
N VAL A 29 16.60 11.54 -1.45
CA VAL A 29 17.12 11.34 -2.81
C VAL A 29 17.86 12.58 -3.30
N ASN A 30 17.34 13.78 -3.05
CA ASN A 30 18.03 15.04 -3.40
C ASN A 30 19.32 15.26 -2.60
N LEU A 31 19.34 14.92 -1.29
CA LEU A 31 20.55 14.99 -0.48
C LEU A 31 21.66 14.05 -0.97
N LEU A 32 21.29 12.88 -1.47
CA LEU A 32 22.22 11.90 -2.01
C LEU A 32 22.74 12.29 -3.42
N GLY A 33 22.24 13.38 -4.01
CA GLY A 33 22.60 13.85 -5.33
C GLY A 33 21.93 13.00 -6.43
N TYR A 34 20.72 13.36 -6.80
CA TYR A 34 19.89 12.63 -7.78
C TYR A 34 20.61 12.27 -9.09
N SER A 35 21.54 13.11 -9.53
CA SER A 35 22.34 12.87 -10.73
C SER A 35 23.39 11.74 -10.61
N GLN A 36 23.63 11.25 -9.40
CA GLN A 36 24.66 10.22 -9.12
C GLN A 36 24.04 8.95 -8.49
N THR A 37 22.73 8.92 -8.23
CA THR A 37 22.11 7.70 -7.69
C THR A 37 22.04 6.63 -8.79
N PRO A 38 22.56 5.42 -8.52
CA PRO A 38 22.47 4.35 -9.49
C PRO A 38 21.01 3.94 -9.70
N LYS A 39 20.64 3.60 -10.94
CA LYS A 39 19.26 3.21 -11.32
C LYS A 39 18.65 2.14 -10.40
N TRP A 40 19.44 1.16 -9.97
CA TRP A 40 18.97 0.11 -9.07
C TRP A 40 18.48 0.66 -7.73
N PHE A 41 19.02 1.79 -7.26
CA PHE A 41 18.62 2.39 -5.98
C PHE A 41 17.25 3.07 -6.09
N THR A 42 17.00 3.81 -7.17
CA THR A 42 15.68 4.41 -7.44
C THR A 42 14.61 3.34 -7.64
N GLN A 43 14.93 2.28 -8.39
CA GLN A 43 14.05 1.12 -8.56
C GLN A 43 13.76 0.44 -7.22
N ALA A 44 14.77 0.22 -6.39
CA ALA A 44 14.56 -0.36 -5.06
C ALA A 44 13.66 0.51 -4.17
N ILE A 45 13.83 1.84 -4.17
CA ILE A 45 12.95 2.74 -3.44
C ILE A 45 11.51 2.60 -3.94
N THR A 46 11.29 2.63 -5.25
CA THR A 46 9.95 2.49 -5.86
C THR A 46 9.30 1.16 -5.48
N LEU A 47 10.04 0.06 -5.49
CA LEU A 47 9.53 -1.26 -5.15
C LEU A 47 9.20 -1.42 -3.67
N PHE A 48 10.01 -0.83 -2.80
CA PHE A 48 9.87 -0.98 -1.35
C PHE A 48 9.12 0.16 -0.66
N GLN A 49 8.77 1.23 -1.38
CA GLN A 49 8.06 2.36 -0.78
C GLN A 49 6.74 1.95 -0.12
N ASP A 50 5.95 1.09 -0.76
CA ASP A 50 4.68 0.62 -0.21
C ASP A 50 4.90 -0.26 1.01
N PHE A 51 5.93 -1.12 0.97
CA PHE A 51 6.34 -1.91 2.13
C PHE A 51 6.72 -1.01 3.31
N ILE A 52 7.52 0.01 3.08
CA ILE A 52 7.92 0.99 4.10
C ILE A 52 6.68 1.77 4.58
N ALA A 53 5.81 2.19 3.65
CA ALA A 53 4.62 2.97 3.95
C ALA A 53 3.64 2.24 4.88
N PHE A 54 3.52 0.91 4.77
CA PHE A 54 2.60 0.12 5.58
C PHE A 54 3.27 -0.57 6.76
N VAL A 55 4.45 -1.17 6.58
CA VAL A 55 5.10 -1.98 7.62
C VAL A 55 5.56 -1.14 8.79
N ILE A 56 6.16 0.03 8.54
CA ILE A 56 6.65 0.88 9.62
C ILE A 56 5.51 1.33 10.53
N PRO A 57 4.38 1.91 10.05
CA PRO A 57 3.27 2.28 10.91
C PRO A 57 2.66 1.10 11.67
N VAL A 58 2.57 -0.07 11.02
CA VAL A 58 2.08 -1.29 11.68
C VAL A 58 3.00 -1.72 12.81
N CYS A 59 4.32 -1.77 12.58
CA CYS A 59 5.30 -2.14 13.61
C CYS A 59 5.27 -1.16 14.79
N VAL A 60 5.23 0.14 14.51
CA VAL A 60 5.12 1.19 15.53
C VAL A 60 3.83 1.01 16.34
N PHE A 61 2.71 0.80 15.65
CA PHE A 61 1.43 0.58 16.32
C PHE A 61 1.44 -0.68 17.21
N LEU A 62 1.95 -1.81 16.73
CA LEU A 62 2.04 -3.05 17.49
C LEU A 62 2.92 -2.89 18.73
N PHE A 63 4.05 -2.20 18.58
CA PHE A 63 4.96 -1.91 19.68
C PHE A 63 4.27 -1.12 20.80
N PHE A 64 3.55 -0.04 20.44
CA PHE A 64 2.84 0.78 21.44
C PHE A 64 1.54 0.15 21.96
N SER A 65 0.83 -0.63 21.15
CA SER A 65 -0.43 -1.24 21.54
C SER A 65 -0.27 -2.54 22.32
N LYS A 66 0.94 -3.15 22.30
CA LYS A 66 1.26 -4.46 22.86
C LYS A 66 0.31 -5.58 22.39
N GLN A 67 -0.16 -5.48 21.15
CA GLN A 67 -1.05 -6.48 20.53
C GLN A 67 -0.25 -7.41 19.62
N LYS A 68 -0.70 -8.66 19.49
CA LYS A 68 -0.08 -9.62 18.55
C LYS A 68 -0.78 -9.50 17.19
N ILE A 69 -0.01 -9.63 16.12
CA ILE A 69 -0.54 -9.65 14.74
C ILE A 69 -1.59 -10.77 14.58
N THR A 70 -1.35 -11.92 15.19
CA THR A 70 -2.26 -13.08 15.14
C THR A 70 -3.66 -12.79 15.67
N ASP A 71 -3.78 -11.83 16.61
CA ASP A 71 -5.07 -11.46 17.20
C ASP A 71 -5.84 -10.45 16.32
N LEU A 72 -5.15 -9.86 15.36
CA LEU A 72 -5.68 -8.81 14.48
C LEU A 72 -6.11 -9.36 13.12
N VAL A 73 -5.43 -10.38 12.61
CA VAL A 73 -5.74 -10.97 11.29
C VAL A 73 -6.73 -12.12 11.47
N PRO A 74 -7.98 -11.98 11.01
CA PRO A 74 -8.95 -13.06 11.07
C PRO A 74 -8.51 -14.24 10.19
N HIS A 75 -8.43 -15.43 10.78
CA HIS A 75 -8.10 -16.69 10.10
C HIS A 75 -9.38 -17.35 9.54
N GLU A 76 -10.05 -16.69 8.63
CA GLU A 76 -11.20 -17.28 7.95
C GLU A 76 -10.75 -17.91 6.62
N ARG A 77 -11.18 -19.15 6.37
CA ARG A 77 -10.91 -19.82 5.08
C ARG A 77 -11.77 -19.18 4.01
N ILE A 78 -11.14 -18.79 2.91
CA ILE A 78 -11.84 -18.25 1.74
C ILE A 78 -12.41 -19.44 0.96
N ASP A 79 -13.72 -19.46 0.75
CA ASP A 79 -14.37 -20.45 -0.11
C ASP A 79 -14.00 -20.18 -1.58
N PHE A 80 -13.84 -21.27 -2.36
CA PHE A 80 -13.45 -21.19 -3.78
C PHE A 80 -14.42 -20.32 -4.60
N LYS A 81 -15.71 -20.33 -4.28
CA LYS A 81 -16.71 -19.45 -4.89
C LYS A 81 -16.37 -17.96 -4.71
N ASN A 82 -15.93 -17.60 -3.51
CA ASN A 82 -15.55 -16.22 -3.21
C ASN A 82 -14.32 -15.79 -4.02
N VAL A 83 -13.37 -16.70 -4.27
CA VAL A 83 -12.22 -16.43 -5.15
C VAL A 83 -12.68 -16.11 -6.57
N ILE A 84 -13.62 -16.88 -7.13
CA ILE A 84 -14.18 -16.63 -8.47
C ILE A 84 -14.86 -15.25 -8.53
N TYR A 85 -15.66 -14.90 -7.51
CA TYR A 85 -16.29 -13.57 -7.44
C TYR A 85 -15.27 -12.44 -7.36
N ILE A 86 -14.21 -12.60 -6.57
CA ILE A 86 -13.14 -11.59 -6.45
C ILE A 86 -12.42 -11.41 -7.80
N VAL A 87 -12.08 -12.51 -8.48
CA VAL A 87 -11.43 -12.45 -9.81
C VAL A 87 -12.36 -11.80 -10.84
N GLY A 88 -13.64 -12.20 -10.85
CA GLY A 88 -14.64 -11.60 -11.74
C GLY A 88 -14.82 -10.09 -11.50
N LEU A 89 -14.86 -9.66 -10.23
CA LEU A 89 -14.92 -8.26 -9.87
C LEU A 89 -13.66 -7.50 -10.30
N ALA A 90 -12.48 -8.10 -10.11
CA ALA A 90 -11.22 -7.48 -10.54
C ALA A 90 -11.19 -7.23 -12.05
N ILE A 91 -11.63 -8.21 -12.87
CA ILE A 91 -11.73 -8.08 -14.32
C ILE A 91 -12.73 -6.96 -14.71
N LEU A 92 -13.87 -6.88 -14.02
CA LEU A 92 -14.88 -5.84 -14.26
C LEU A 92 -14.39 -4.42 -13.91
N VAL A 93 -13.55 -4.30 -12.89
CA VAL A 93 -13.00 -3.00 -12.43
C VAL A 93 -11.90 -2.49 -13.36
N MET A 94 -11.15 -3.37 -14.05
CA MET A 94 -10.07 -2.98 -14.95
C MET A 94 -10.45 -1.90 -15.99
N PRO A 95 -11.55 -2.05 -16.79
CA PRO A 95 -11.93 -1.02 -17.74
C PRO A 95 -12.32 0.31 -17.06
N LEU A 96 -12.94 0.25 -15.88
CA LEU A 96 -13.28 1.43 -15.10
C LEU A 96 -12.01 2.21 -14.67
N MET A 97 -11.01 1.49 -14.19
CA MET A 97 -9.73 2.09 -13.80
C MET A 97 -9.00 2.71 -15.00
N ASN A 98 -9.05 2.08 -16.18
CA ASN A 98 -8.50 2.63 -17.41
C ASN A 98 -9.21 3.94 -17.80
N ILE A 99 -10.53 4.00 -17.75
CA ILE A 99 -11.30 5.22 -18.03
C ILE A 99 -10.91 6.34 -17.05
N LEU A 100 -10.84 6.04 -15.76
CA LEU A 100 -10.41 7.00 -14.73
C LEU A 100 -8.98 7.48 -14.96
N GLY A 101 -8.07 6.58 -15.39
CA GLY A 101 -6.69 6.92 -15.76
C GLY A 101 -6.63 7.88 -16.93
N VAL A 102 -7.43 7.67 -17.99
CA VAL A 102 -7.53 8.57 -19.13
C VAL A 102 -8.07 9.95 -18.69
N ILE A 103 -9.11 9.99 -17.87
CA ILE A 103 -9.63 11.26 -17.33
C ILE A 103 -8.56 11.97 -16.50
N ALA A 104 -7.86 11.25 -15.62
CA ALA A 104 -6.80 11.83 -14.80
C ALA A 104 -5.64 12.38 -15.64
N SER A 105 -5.28 11.74 -16.76
CA SER A 105 -4.21 12.20 -17.65
C SER A 105 -4.50 13.55 -18.33
N ILE A 106 -5.75 13.96 -18.39
CA ILE A 106 -6.14 15.31 -18.89
C ILE A 106 -5.69 16.41 -17.91
N PHE A 107 -5.68 16.10 -16.62
CA PHE A 107 -5.38 17.07 -15.56
C PHE A 107 -3.95 16.99 -15.03
N VAL A 108 -3.27 15.87 -15.21
CA VAL A 108 -1.93 15.60 -14.69
C VAL A 108 -0.94 15.47 -15.84
N ASN A 109 0.21 16.13 -15.72
CA ASN A 109 1.27 16.01 -16.70
C ASN A 109 1.86 14.59 -16.69
N THR A 110 1.74 13.88 -17.81
CA THR A 110 2.06 12.45 -17.94
C THR A 110 3.56 12.11 -17.99
N SER A 111 4.44 13.10 -17.96
CA SER A 111 5.90 12.86 -18.02
C SER A 111 6.40 11.97 -16.87
N VAL A 112 5.97 12.27 -15.63
CA VAL A 112 6.35 11.49 -14.44
C VAL A 112 5.80 10.07 -14.48
N SER A 113 4.56 9.89 -14.95
CA SER A 113 3.96 8.56 -15.07
C SER A 113 4.67 7.70 -16.12
N ASN A 114 5.17 8.29 -17.19
CA ASN A 114 5.93 7.57 -18.23
C ASN A 114 7.30 7.08 -17.71
N GLU A 115 7.97 7.85 -16.87
CA GLU A 115 9.23 7.42 -16.23
C GLU A 115 8.98 6.22 -15.30
N ILE A 116 7.94 6.27 -14.46
CA ILE A 116 7.57 5.16 -13.57
C ILE A 116 7.22 3.90 -14.37
N VAL A 117 6.45 4.04 -15.46
CA VAL A 117 6.08 2.91 -16.32
C VAL A 117 7.32 2.29 -16.98
N ASN A 118 8.28 3.10 -17.42
CA ASN A 118 9.52 2.60 -17.99
C ASN A 118 10.37 1.85 -16.98
N ASP A 119 10.49 2.38 -15.75
CA ASP A 119 11.22 1.72 -14.67
C ASP A 119 10.58 0.37 -14.30
N ILE A 120 9.24 0.28 -14.30
CA ILE A 120 8.52 -0.97 -14.05
C ILE A 120 8.73 -1.97 -15.18
N ASN A 121 8.74 -1.53 -16.43
CA ASN A 121 8.93 -2.40 -17.59
C ASN A 121 10.36 -2.99 -17.66
N GLU A 122 11.35 -2.35 -17.05
CA GLU A 122 12.71 -2.88 -16.92
C GLU A 122 12.81 -4.01 -15.86
N LEU A 123 11.79 -4.18 -15.01
CA LEU A 123 11.77 -5.24 -13.99
C LEU A 123 11.36 -6.58 -14.59
N SER A 124 11.89 -7.66 -14.02
CA SER A 124 11.36 -8.99 -14.34
C SER A 124 9.90 -9.08 -13.90
N PHE A 125 9.08 -9.76 -14.70
CA PHE A 125 7.64 -9.94 -14.41
C PHE A 125 7.37 -10.43 -12.98
N SER A 126 8.19 -11.37 -12.48
CA SER A 126 8.05 -11.91 -11.13
C SER A 126 8.28 -10.86 -10.05
N LEU A 127 9.30 -10.01 -10.20
CA LEU A 127 9.57 -8.92 -9.26
C LEU A 127 8.47 -7.87 -9.31
N GLY A 128 8.03 -7.48 -10.50
CA GLY A 128 6.91 -6.56 -10.66
C GLY A 128 5.63 -7.08 -10.00
N LEU A 129 5.29 -8.36 -10.22
CA LEU A 129 4.10 -8.97 -9.60
C LEU A 129 4.19 -8.97 -8.07
N ILE A 130 5.32 -9.36 -7.51
CA ILE A 130 5.50 -9.41 -6.05
C ILE A 130 5.40 -8.01 -5.44
N SER A 131 6.10 -7.05 -6.00
CA SER A 131 6.21 -5.71 -5.40
C SER A 131 4.98 -4.82 -5.64
N LEU A 132 4.34 -4.92 -6.80
CA LEU A 132 3.21 -4.04 -7.15
C LEU A 132 1.84 -4.64 -6.83
N ALA A 133 1.75 -5.97 -6.64
CA ALA A 133 0.48 -6.62 -6.35
C ALA A 133 0.48 -7.36 -5.01
N VAL A 134 1.42 -8.29 -4.79
CA VAL A 134 1.37 -9.19 -3.64
C VAL A 134 1.73 -8.46 -2.35
N LEU A 135 2.81 -7.69 -2.35
CA LEU A 135 3.27 -6.95 -1.15
C LEU A 135 2.24 -5.90 -0.70
N PRO A 136 1.75 -4.98 -1.57
CA PRO A 136 0.73 -4.03 -1.19
C PRO A 136 -0.54 -4.72 -0.67
N ALA A 137 -1.02 -5.75 -1.36
CA ALA A 137 -2.24 -6.46 -0.96
C ALA A 137 -2.13 -7.07 0.46
N ILE A 138 -0.99 -7.69 0.80
CA ILE A 138 -0.75 -8.22 2.15
C ILE A 138 -0.68 -7.09 3.17
N CYS A 139 0.03 -6.02 2.86
CA CYS A 139 0.18 -4.88 3.76
C CYS A 139 -1.18 -4.19 4.02
N GLU A 140 -1.95 -3.94 2.98
CA GLU A 140 -3.29 -3.36 3.08
C GLU A 140 -4.23 -4.25 3.88
N GLU A 141 -4.21 -5.57 3.67
CA GLU A 141 -5.03 -6.51 4.42
C GLU A 141 -4.73 -6.45 5.93
N VAL A 142 -3.47 -6.43 6.31
CA VAL A 142 -3.06 -6.29 7.72
C VAL A 142 -3.52 -4.96 8.31
N VAL A 143 -3.35 -3.87 7.57
CA VAL A 143 -3.71 -2.52 8.03
C VAL A 143 -5.23 -2.38 8.14
N PHE A 144 -5.94 -2.58 7.04
CA PHE A 144 -7.37 -2.25 6.99
C PHE A 144 -8.21 -3.32 7.68
N ARG A 145 -8.00 -4.59 7.36
CA ARG A 145 -8.79 -5.67 7.97
C ARG A 145 -8.28 -6.02 9.37
N GLY A 146 -6.98 -6.07 9.57
CA GLY A 146 -6.39 -6.40 10.86
C GLY A 146 -6.61 -5.30 11.90
N ILE A 147 -6.18 -4.08 11.62
CA ILE A 147 -6.16 -3.01 12.61
C ILE A 147 -7.44 -2.18 12.58
N VAL A 148 -7.80 -1.62 11.42
CA VAL A 148 -8.91 -0.67 11.32
C VAL A 148 -10.23 -1.36 11.58
N MET A 149 -10.60 -2.36 10.78
CA MET A 149 -11.91 -3.03 10.92
C MET A 149 -12.07 -3.74 12.26
N THR A 150 -11.02 -4.36 12.80
CA THR A 150 -11.07 -5.01 14.12
C THR A 150 -11.37 -3.99 15.23
N GLY A 151 -10.92 -2.74 15.07
CA GLY A 151 -11.25 -1.66 15.98
C GLY A 151 -12.74 -1.31 16.03
N TYR A 152 -13.45 -1.50 14.93
CA TYR A 152 -14.87 -1.17 14.78
C TYR A 152 -15.83 -2.36 14.99
N LYS A 153 -15.33 -3.60 15.00
CA LYS A 153 -16.19 -4.80 15.19
C LYS A 153 -17.13 -4.74 16.41
N LYS A 154 -16.81 -3.91 17.40
CA LYS A 154 -17.63 -3.76 18.64
C LYS A 154 -18.59 -2.58 18.62
N VAL A 155 -18.60 -1.80 17.54
CA VAL A 155 -19.43 -0.58 17.42
C VAL A 155 -20.63 -0.83 16.50
N SER A 156 -20.63 -1.95 15.77
CA SER A 156 -21.77 -2.33 14.95
C SER A 156 -22.93 -2.77 15.87
N PRO A 157 -24.13 -2.20 15.72
CA PRO A 157 -25.32 -2.61 16.45
C PRO A 157 -25.71 -4.05 16.13
#